data_e225620ad2ecb6c3dfd59ec95db7e098
#
_entry.id   e225620ad2ecb6c3dfd59ec95db7e098
#
_cell.length_a   1.000
_cell.length_b   1.000
_cell.length_c   1.000
_cell.angle_alpha   90.00
_cell.angle_beta   90.00
_cell.angle_gamma   90.00
#
_symmetry.space_group_name_H-M   'P 1'
#
loop_
_entity.id
_entity.type
_entity.pdbx_description
1 polymer ?
#
loop_
_entity_poly.entity_id
_entity_poly.type
_entity_poly.pdbx_seq_one_letter_code
_entity_poly.pdbx_strand_id
1 'polypeptide(L)'
;MRGLAAVVTDGAMRDAPVLSELDFPIFAAAAAAPASMTNLHPVEVQTPVGCGGVPVFPGDAIVGDLDGVVVIPRHLVEEVARDSAEQERMERFVQREVRRGRAIPGLYPPNDETRAQYRAWLEAGEPED
;
A
#
# COMPACT_ATOMS: atom_id res chain seq x y z
N MET A 1 18.32 -16.64 0.83
CA MET A 1 17.01 -16.12 1.27
C MET A 1 15.93 -17.14 0.96
N ARG A 2 14.89 -17.26 1.79
CA ARG A 2 13.82 -18.25 1.60
C ARG A 2 12.69 -17.79 0.65
N GLY A 3 12.92 -16.72 -0.15
CA GLY A 3 11.95 -16.22 -1.14
C GLY A 3 10.75 -15.46 -0.54
N LEU A 4 10.85 -15.01 0.72
CA LEU A 4 9.84 -14.14 1.31
C LEU A 4 9.96 -12.73 0.76
N ALA A 5 8.82 -12.08 0.47
CA ALA A 5 8.78 -10.69 0.02
C ALA A 5 8.72 -9.69 1.19
N ALA A 6 8.01 -10.03 2.26
CA ALA A 6 7.85 -9.19 3.44
C ALA A 6 7.40 -10.01 4.67
N VAL A 7 7.41 -9.38 5.83
CA VAL A 7 6.69 -9.83 7.04
C VAL A 7 5.66 -8.79 7.43
N VAL A 8 4.44 -9.22 7.70
CA VAL A 8 3.35 -8.37 8.21
C VAL A 8 2.77 -9.01 9.46
N THR A 9 2.63 -8.24 10.53
CA THR A 9 2.02 -8.69 11.79
C THR A 9 1.36 -7.52 12.52
N ASP A 10 0.23 -7.76 13.13
CA ASP A 10 -0.41 -6.85 14.09
C ASP A 10 0.17 -7.00 15.52
N GLY A 11 1.10 -7.92 15.70
CA GLY A 11 1.89 -8.07 16.90
C GLY A 11 3.06 -7.09 16.96
N ALA A 12 3.72 -7.08 18.13
CA ALA A 12 4.95 -6.32 18.33
C ALA A 12 6.20 -7.18 18.03
N MET A 13 7.27 -6.53 17.55
CA MET A 13 8.54 -7.20 17.23
C MET A 13 9.68 -6.74 18.10
N ARG A 14 10.54 -7.67 18.50
CA ARG A 14 11.80 -7.40 19.20
C ARG A 14 12.88 -7.05 18.17
N ASP A 15 13.94 -6.43 18.66
CA ASP A 15 15.14 -6.06 17.87
C ASP A 15 14.85 -5.05 16.74
N ALA A 16 13.84 -4.21 16.92
CA ALA A 16 13.38 -3.25 15.93
C ALA A 16 14.49 -2.37 15.32
N PRO A 17 15.51 -1.87 16.07
CA PRO A 17 16.60 -1.10 15.47
C PRO A 17 17.39 -1.90 14.42
N VAL A 18 17.69 -3.16 14.71
CA VAL A 18 18.43 -4.04 13.78
C VAL A 18 17.56 -4.43 12.59
N LEU A 19 16.27 -4.69 12.84
CA LEU A 19 15.32 -5.05 11.78
C LEU A 19 15.08 -3.91 10.81
N SER A 20 15.12 -2.65 11.27
CA SER A 20 14.94 -1.48 10.41
C SER A 20 16.11 -1.21 9.46
N GLU A 21 17.28 -1.82 9.71
CA GLU A 21 18.46 -1.73 8.83
C GLU A 21 18.47 -2.80 7.73
N LEU A 22 17.54 -3.75 7.78
CA LEU A 22 17.46 -4.80 6.75
C LEU A 22 16.82 -4.26 5.47
N ASP A 23 17.40 -4.63 4.34
CA ASP A 23 16.77 -4.48 3.01
C ASP A 23 15.67 -5.56 2.84
N PHE A 24 14.68 -5.51 3.73
CA PHE A 24 13.58 -6.45 3.78
C PHE A 24 12.38 -5.81 4.49
N PRO A 25 11.23 -5.65 3.82
CA PRO A 25 10.07 -4.98 4.41
C PRO A 25 9.50 -5.73 5.61
N ILE A 26 9.36 -5.03 6.73
CA ILE A 26 8.77 -5.56 7.97
C ILE A 26 7.74 -4.55 8.48
N PHE A 27 6.50 -4.98 8.54
CA PHE A 27 5.38 -4.21 9.09
C PHE A 27 4.92 -4.84 10.40
N ALA A 28 5.02 -4.10 11.48
CA ALA A 28 4.63 -4.54 12.82
C ALA A 28 3.92 -3.41 13.58
N ALA A 29 3.00 -3.75 14.47
CA ALA A 29 2.24 -2.76 15.22
C ALA A 29 3.10 -1.95 16.21
N ALA A 30 4.17 -2.54 16.75
CA ALA A 30 5.05 -1.86 17.72
C ALA A 30 6.39 -2.60 17.89
N ALA A 31 7.33 -1.94 18.58
CA ALA A 31 8.50 -2.60 19.14
C ALA A 31 8.16 -3.23 20.50
N ALA A 32 8.78 -4.37 20.85
CA ALA A 32 8.61 -5.04 22.14
C ALA A 32 9.92 -5.66 22.63
N ALA A 33 10.14 -5.65 23.94
CA ALA A 33 11.32 -6.25 24.58
C ALA A 33 11.22 -7.78 24.76
N PRO A 34 10.06 -8.37 25.12
CA PRO A 34 9.94 -9.81 25.37
C PRO A 34 10.18 -10.65 24.11
N ALA A 35 10.79 -11.82 24.27
CA ALA A 35 10.85 -12.81 23.21
C ALA A 35 9.47 -13.40 22.94
N SER A 36 9.08 -13.53 21.67
CA SER A 36 7.76 -14.03 21.24
C SER A 36 7.43 -15.43 21.78
N MET A 37 8.44 -16.30 21.90
CA MET A 37 8.28 -17.67 22.41
C MET A 37 7.76 -17.77 23.84
N THR A 38 7.77 -16.68 24.59
CA THR A 38 7.20 -16.63 25.95
C THR A 38 5.67 -16.56 25.96
N ASN A 39 5.07 -15.95 24.94
CA ASN A 39 3.65 -15.63 24.91
C ASN A 39 2.91 -16.15 23.68
N LEU A 40 3.63 -16.54 22.63
CA LEU A 40 3.07 -16.94 21.34
C LEU A 40 3.56 -18.32 20.93
N HIS A 41 2.65 -19.13 20.45
CA HIS A 41 2.96 -20.41 19.82
C HIS A 41 2.40 -20.44 18.40
N PRO A 42 3.21 -20.84 17.39
CA PRO A 42 2.69 -21.09 16.04
C PRO A 42 1.76 -22.32 16.10
N VAL A 43 0.54 -22.15 15.60
CA VAL A 43 -0.49 -23.20 15.63
C VAL A 43 -0.65 -23.82 14.25
N GLU A 44 -0.76 -22.99 13.22
CA GLU A 44 -1.03 -23.43 11.85
C GLU A 44 -0.25 -22.59 10.82
N VAL A 45 -0.20 -23.11 9.59
CA VAL A 45 0.41 -22.46 8.43
C VAL A 45 -0.58 -22.56 7.27
N GLN A 46 -0.64 -21.51 6.42
CA GLN A 46 -1.56 -21.45 5.26
C GLN A 46 -3.05 -21.54 5.64
N THR A 47 -3.43 -20.92 6.74
CA THR A 47 -4.82 -20.79 7.19
C THR A 47 -5.24 -19.33 7.22
N PRO A 48 -6.56 -19.04 7.14
CA PRO A 48 -7.06 -17.69 7.35
C PRO A 48 -6.70 -17.16 8.74
N VAL A 49 -6.28 -15.91 8.82
CA VAL A 49 -5.92 -15.23 10.07
C VAL A 49 -6.60 -13.87 10.15
N GLY A 50 -6.79 -13.35 11.35
CA GLY A 50 -7.06 -11.93 11.60
C GLY A 50 -5.74 -11.19 11.76
N CYS A 51 -5.54 -10.08 11.07
CA CYS A 51 -4.37 -9.22 11.21
C CYS A 51 -4.81 -7.76 11.15
N GLY A 52 -4.55 -6.99 12.21
CA GLY A 52 -4.97 -5.59 12.28
C GLY A 52 -6.49 -5.38 12.19
N GLY A 53 -7.29 -6.35 12.64
CA GLY A 53 -8.76 -6.30 12.53
C GLY A 53 -9.31 -6.67 11.15
N VAL A 54 -8.46 -7.09 10.21
CA VAL A 54 -8.83 -7.48 8.84
C VAL A 54 -8.64 -8.99 8.67
N PRO A 55 -9.59 -9.72 8.05
CA PRO A 55 -9.37 -11.11 7.68
C PRO A 55 -8.38 -11.20 6.52
N VAL A 56 -7.41 -12.10 6.62
CA VAL A 56 -6.40 -12.37 5.60
C VAL A 56 -6.46 -13.83 5.23
N PHE A 57 -6.66 -14.14 3.96
CA PHE A 57 -6.74 -15.50 3.45
C PHE A 57 -5.47 -15.85 2.65
N PRO A 58 -5.05 -17.12 2.67
CA PRO A 58 -3.98 -17.57 1.79
C PRO A 58 -4.26 -17.24 0.32
N GLY A 59 -3.33 -16.53 -0.32
CA GLY A 59 -3.47 -16.09 -1.70
C GLY A 59 -3.99 -14.65 -1.88
N ASP A 60 -4.37 -13.96 -0.81
CA ASP A 60 -4.64 -12.52 -0.87
C ASP A 60 -3.33 -11.75 -1.16
N ALA A 61 -3.46 -10.66 -1.90
CA ALA A 61 -2.32 -9.77 -2.14
C ALA A 61 -2.18 -8.77 -0.99
N ILE A 62 -0.94 -8.52 -0.61
CA ILE A 62 -0.60 -7.55 0.42
C ILE A 62 0.20 -6.43 -0.22
N VAL A 63 -0.24 -5.20 -0.04
CA VAL A 63 0.47 -3.99 -0.46
C VAL A 63 0.79 -3.19 0.79
N GLY A 64 2.05 -2.80 0.94
CA GLY A 64 2.51 -2.05 2.11
C GLY A 64 3.53 -0.99 1.74
N ASP A 65 3.42 0.17 2.38
CA ASP A 65 4.32 1.31 2.28
C ASP A 65 4.53 1.99 3.64
N LEU A 66 5.02 3.24 3.66
CA LEU A 66 5.24 3.99 4.90
C LEU A 66 3.94 4.40 5.62
N ASP A 67 2.81 4.44 4.92
CA ASP A 67 1.51 4.77 5.50
C ASP A 67 0.82 3.56 6.14
N GLY A 68 1.19 2.35 5.70
CA GLY A 68 0.64 1.13 6.28
C GLY A 68 0.52 -0.05 5.30
N VAL A 69 -0.41 -0.94 5.60
CA VAL A 69 -0.61 -2.18 4.85
C VAL A 69 -2.07 -2.36 4.47
N VAL A 70 -2.31 -2.70 3.23
CA VAL A 70 -3.65 -3.02 2.68
C VAL A 70 -3.68 -4.48 2.26
N VAL A 71 -4.78 -5.15 2.57
CA VAL A 71 -5.08 -6.51 2.12
C VAL A 71 -6.05 -6.45 0.95
N ILE A 72 -5.69 -7.03 -0.17
CA ILE A 72 -6.52 -7.11 -1.37
C ILE A 72 -6.97 -8.56 -1.55
N PRO A 73 -8.26 -8.87 -1.39
CA PRO A 73 -8.77 -10.20 -1.64
C PRO A 73 -8.37 -10.71 -3.02
N ARG A 74 -7.90 -11.95 -3.09
CA ARG A 74 -7.35 -12.56 -4.31
C ARG A 74 -8.20 -12.34 -5.57
N HIS A 75 -9.54 -12.40 -5.44
CA HIS A 75 -10.46 -12.26 -6.56
C HIS A 75 -10.64 -10.80 -7.05
N LEU A 76 -10.16 -9.81 -6.29
CA LEU A 76 -10.22 -8.38 -6.63
C LEU A 76 -8.87 -7.82 -7.12
N VAL A 77 -7.79 -8.60 -7.10
CA VAL A 77 -6.43 -8.10 -7.38
C VAL A 77 -6.33 -7.43 -8.76
N GLU A 78 -6.89 -8.06 -9.80
CA GLU A 78 -6.80 -7.49 -11.16
C GLU A 78 -7.62 -6.20 -11.31
N GLU A 79 -8.81 -6.15 -10.71
CA GLU A 79 -9.67 -4.97 -10.72
C GLU A 79 -9.00 -3.82 -9.96
N VAL A 80 -8.58 -4.05 -8.72
CA VAL A 80 -7.91 -3.05 -7.88
C VAL A 80 -6.61 -2.56 -8.53
N ALA A 81 -5.79 -3.45 -9.09
CA ALA A 81 -4.55 -3.06 -9.76
C ALA A 81 -4.79 -2.14 -10.95
N ARG A 82 -5.80 -2.42 -11.79
CA ARG A 82 -6.17 -1.58 -12.92
C ARG A 82 -6.69 -0.21 -12.47
N ASP A 83 -7.60 -0.20 -11.51
CA ASP A 83 -8.26 1.01 -11.06
C ASP A 83 -7.29 1.90 -10.27
N SER A 84 -6.40 1.32 -9.46
CA SER A 84 -5.33 2.04 -8.77
C SER A 84 -4.32 2.67 -9.73
N ALA A 85 -3.94 1.96 -10.79
CA ALA A 85 -3.04 2.51 -11.80
C ALA A 85 -3.64 3.72 -12.53
N GLU A 86 -4.95 3.72 -12.79
CA GLU A 86 -5.65 4.87 -13.38
C GLU A 86 -5.77 6.02 -12.37
N GLN A 87 -6.09 5.70 -11.12
CA GLN A 87 -6.17 6.69 -10.05
C GLN A 87 -4.81 7.38 -9.84
N GLU A 88 -3.72 6.63 -9.83
CA GLU A 88 -2.36 7.17 -9.68
C GLU A 88 -2.00 8.11 -10.83
N ARG A 89 -2.38 7.80 -12.08
CA ARG A 89 -2.19 8.72 -13.22
C ARG A 89 -2.95 10.02 -13.02
N MET A 90 -4.21 9.94 -12.60
CA MET A 90 -5.02 11.12 -12.29
C MET A 90 -4.38 11.96 -11.18
N GLU A 91 -3.87 11.33 -10.13
CA GLU A 91 -3.22 12.02 -9.01
C GLU A 91 -1.90 12.67 -9.42
N ARG A 92 -1.10 12.05 -10.29
CA ARG A 92 0.10 12.67 -10.87
C ARG A 92 -0.27 13.94 -11.67
N PHE A 93 -1.32 13.87 -12.49
CA PHE A 93 -1.83 15.04 -13.20
C PHE A 93 -2.28 16.14 -12.22
N VAL A 94 -3.05 15.81 -11.20
CA VAL A 94 -3.49 16.75 -10.16
C VAL A 94 -2.31 17.40 -9.46
N GLN A 95 -1.32 16.61 -9.03
CA GLN A 95 -0.11 17.13 -8.37
C GLN A 95 0.67 18.09 -9.27
N ARG A 96 0.81 17.78 -10.56
CA ARG A 96 1.42 18.67 -11.55
C ARG A 96 0.69 19.99 -11.65
N GLU A 97 -0.62 19.98 -11.74
CA GLU A 97 -1.43 21.20 -11.83
C GLU A 97 -1.36 22.04 -10.54
N VAL A 98 -1.30 21.40 -9.38
CA VAL A 98 -1.09 22.09 -8.10
C VAL A 98 0.29 22.76 -8.05
N ARG A 99 1.36 22.08 -8.52
CA ARG A 99 2.71 22.67 -8.59
C ARG A 99 2.75 23.89 -9.53
N ARG A 100 1.88 23.95 -10.54
CA ARG A 100 1.68 25.09 -11.45
C ARG A 100 0.83 26.21 -10.85
N GLY A 101 0.37 26.05 -9.60
CA GLY A 101 -0.40 27.05 -8.87
C GLY A 101 -1.92 26.97 -9.06
N ARG A 102 -2.42 25.90 -9.66
CA ARG A 102 -3.85 25.71 -9.81
C ARG A 102 -4.54 25.42 -8.46
N ALA A 103 -5.71 26.02 -8.22
CA ALA A 103 -6.48 25.81 -7.02
C ALA A 103 -7.14 24.41 -7.01
N ILE A 104 -7.27 23.82 -5.82
CA ILE A 104 -7.86 22.49 -5.60
C ILE A 104 -9.33 22.38 -6.03
N PRO A 105 -10.22 23.37 -5.74
CA PRO A 105 -11.61 23.26 -6.15
C PRO A 105 -11.79 23.03 -7.66
N GLY A 106 -12.47 21.94 -8.04
CA GLY A 106 -12.70 21.53 -9.43
C GLY A 106 -11.51 20.78 -10.06
N LEU A 107 -10.33 20.83 -9.43
CA LEU A 107 -9.19 19.98 -9.77
C LEU A 107 -9.30 18.62 -9.05
N TYR A 108 -9.64 18.65 -7.77
CA TYR A 108 -9.89 17.45 -6.97
C TYR A 108 -11.05 17.69 -5.98
N PRO A 109 -12.15 16.90 -6.08
CA PRO A 109 -12.44 15.96 -7.16
C PRO A 109 -12.52 16.65 -8.54
N PRO A 110 -12.09 15.95 -9.62
CA PRO A 110 -12.02 16.56 -10.94
C PRO A 110 -13.42 16.86 -11.51
N ASN A 111 -13.63 18.10 -11.97
CA ASN A 111 -14.79 18.49 -12.75
C ASN A 111 -14.62 18.06 -14.24
N ASP A 112 -15.62 18.35 -15.08
CA ASP A 112 -15.60 17.95 -16.50
C ASP A 112 -14.46 18.60 -17.29
N GLU A 113 -14.13 19.87 -17.00
CA GLU A 113 -13.00 20.58 -17.60
C GLU A 113 -11.68 19.90 -17.22
N THR A 114 -11.49 19.60 -15.94
CA THR A 114 -10.29 18.90 -15.46
C THR A 114 -10.16 17.50 -16.08
N ARG A 115 -11.28 16.77 -16.23
CA ARG A 115 -11.29 15.47 -16.90
C ARG A 115 -10.91 15.57 -18.38
N ALA A 116 -11.34 16.64 -19.07
CA ALA A 116 -10.95 16.88 -20.45
C ALA A 116 -9.45 17.21 -20.57
N GLN A 117 -8.92 18.03 -19.69
CA GLN A 117 -7.49 18.37 -19.63
C GLN A 117 -6.64 17.14 -19.28
N TYR A 118 -7.09 16.31 -18.36
CA TYR A 118 -6.42 15.04 -18.04
C TYR A 118 -6.33 14.12 -19.25
N ARG A 119 -7.43 13.94 -20.02
CA ARG A 119 -7.39 13.14 -21.26
C ARG A 119 -6.39 13.69 -22.28
N ALA A 120 -6.38 15.00 -22.47
CA ALA A 120 -5.42 15.65 -23.37
C ALA A 120 -3.96 15.46 -22.91
N TRP A 121 -3.73 15.47 -21.58
CA TRP A 121 -2.40 15.20 -21.02
C TRP A 121 -1.96 13.75 -21.24
N LEU A 122 -2.86 12.77 -21.11
CA LEU A 122 -2.57 11.37 -21.44
C LEU A 122 -2.23 11.19 -22.93
N GLU A 123 -3.01 11.82 -23.82
CA GLU A 123 -2.77 11.79 -25.28
C GLU A 123 -1.44 12.42 -25.68
N ALA A 124 -0.98 13.41 -24.91
CA ALA A 124 0.32 14.04 -25.08
C ALA A 124 1.51 13.24 -24.53
N GLY A 125 1.27 12.05 -23.93
CA GLY A 125 2.31 11.19 -23.38
C GLY A 125 2.74 11.56 -21.96
N GLU A 126 1.85 12.10 -21.16
CA GLU A 126 2.04 12.39 -19.72
C GLU A 126 3.25 13.31 -19.44
N PRO A 127 3.40 14.49 -20.09
CA PRO A 127 4.55 15.36 -19.88
C PRO A 127 4.64 15.87 -18.44
N GLU A 128 5.85 15.85 -17.87
CA GLU A 128 6.11 16.24 -16.46
C GLU A 128 6.52 17.73 -16.29
N ASP A 129 6.66 18.48 -17.34
CA ASP A 129 7.15 19.87 -17.36
C ASP A 129 6.29 20.92 -16.63
#